data_56b28528963fae90b55fd0c2d0dfbec3
#
_entry.id   56b28528963fae90b55fd0c2d0dfbec3
#
_cell.length_a   1.000
_cell.length_b   1.000
_cell.length_c   1.000
_cell.angle_alpha   90.00
_cell.angle_beta   90.00
_cell.angle_gamma   90.00
#
_symmetry.space_group_name_H-M   'P 1'
#
loop_
_entity.id
_entity.type
_entity.pdbx_description
1 polymer ?
#
loop_
_entity_poly.entity_id
_entity_poly.type
_entity_poly.pdbx_seq_one_letter_code
_entity_poly.pdbx_strand_id
1 'polypeptide(L)'
;MINKEFNKLIKEDAGYREDCSLCKESKLMVGQKTPYGAIIICKGSDQKNGWFATLSPKTGGNIKKDFTIQIMPIPHINHISELGSNEELAKNYGLAFSQAGKAITKIMREENRHLENEEKVVRIGMYGKSKHPEEHLHIKLFPWEHPYVVDSTYENKEIQVDEEENEFVKMTPVKKAIIDEKRFNYLAEKLINILK
;
A
#
# COMPACT_ATOMS: atom_id res chain seq x y z
N MET A 1 20.70 17.08 -17.66
CA MET A 1 21.78 16.16 -17.23
C MET A 1 21.32 15.52 -15.93
N ILE A 2 20.86 14.29 -15.98
CA ILE A 2 20.50 13.51 -14.78
C ILE A 2 21.82 13.15 -14.11
N ASN A 3 21.94 13.55 -12.84
CA ASN A 3 23.18 13.48 -12.08
C ASN A 3 23.68 12.02 -12.01
N LYS A 4 24.95 11.79 -12.38
CA LYS A 4 25.59 10.47 -12.34
C LYS A 4 25.58 9.81 -10.95
N GLU A 5 25.46 10.61 -9.88
CA GLU A 5 25.32 10.12 -8.51
C GLU A 5 23.94 9.52 -8.23
N PHE A 6 22.88 10.00 -8.90
CA PHE A 6 21.55 9.40 -8.79
C PHE A 6 21.52 7.98 -9.37
N ASN A 7 22.26 7.74 -10.46
CA ASN A 7 22.40 6.41 -11.07
C ASN A 7 23.20 5.41 -10.21
N LYS A 8 23.99 5.87 -9.25
CA LYS A 8 24.70 4.98 -8.30
C LYS A 8 23.80 4.42 -7.21
N LEU A 9 22.64 5.03 -6.97
CA LEU A 9 21.64 4.56 -6.01
C LEU A 9 20.68 3.54 -6.63
N ILE A 10 20.62 3.43 -7.96
CA ILE A 10 19.84 2.41 -8.66
C ILE A 10 20.70 1.15 -8.63
N LYS A 11 20.48 0.28 -7.65
CA LYS A 11 21.10 -1.05 -7.63
C LYS A 11 20.60 -1.82 -8.84
N GLU A 12 21.54 -2.30 -9.67
CA GLU A 12 21.26 -3.10 -10.88
C GLU A 12 20.54 -4.43 -10.58
N ASP A 13 20.42 -4.82 -9.32
CA ASP A 13 19.70 -6.00 -8.84
C ASP A 13 18.44 -5.61 -8.07
N ALA A 14 17.36 -5.31 -8.79
CA ALA A 14 16.02 -5.34 -8.22
C ALA A 14 15.65 -6.79 -7.88
N GLY A 15 16.41 -7.40 -6.98
CA GLY A 15 16.30 -8.80 -6.60
C GLY A 15 15.53 -8.99 -5.30
N TYR A 16 15.30 -10.26 -5.00
CA TYR A 16 14.77 -10.68 -3.71
C TYR A 16 15.78 -10.40 -2.59
N ARG A 17 15.30 -9.87 -1.46
CA ARG A 17 16.09 -9.68 -0.23
C ARG A 17 15.59 -10.59 0.88
N GLU A 18 16.50 -11.39 1.44
CA GLU A 18 16.18 -12.36 2.51
C GLU A 18 15.80 -11.70 3.84
N ASP A 19 16.30 -10.52 4.12
CA ASP A 19 16.01 -9.74 5.32
C ASP A 19 14.69 -8.95 5.21
N CYS A 20 14.12 -8.83 4.02
CA CYS A 20 12.89 -8.09 3.78
C CYS A 20 11.64 -8.95 4.01
N SER A 21 10.75 -8.52 4.90
CA SER A 21 9.48 -9.21 5.17
C SER A 21 8.57 -9.27 3.94
N LEU A 22 8.45 -8.18 3.16
CA LEU A 22 7.61 -8.14 1.98
C LEU A 22 8.15 -9.02 0.85
N CYS A 23 9.48 -9.15 0.71
CA CYS A 23 10.06 -10.15 -0.18
C CYS A 23 9.70 -11.58 0.23
N LYS A 24 9.67 -11.89 1.53
CA LYS A 24 9.20 -13.20 2.02
C LYS A 24 7.71 -13.40 1.74
N GLU A 25 6.89 -12.36 1.95
CA GLU A 25 5.47 -12.39 1.67
C GLU A 25 5.17 -12.58 0.18
N SER A 26 6.01 -12.07 -0.72
CA SER A 26 5.85 -12.28 -2.17
C SER A 26 5.95 -13.75 -2.59
N LYS A 27 6.47 -14.65 -1.76
CA LYS A 27 6.52 -16.09 -2.01
C LYS A 27 5.22 -16.81 -1.64
N LEU A 28 4.36 -16.18 -0.85
CA LEU A 28 3.09 -16.76 -0.44
C LEU A 28 2.10 -16.84 -1.62
N MET A 29 1.17 -17.77 -1.52
CA MET A 29 0.10 -17.95 -2.50
C MET A 29 -1.11 -17.10 -2.15
N VAL A 30 -1.96 -16.85 -3.15
CA VAL A 30 -3.25 -16.18 -2.94
C VAL A 30 -4.08 -16.96 -1.92
N GLY A 31 -4.66 -16.26 -0.96
CA GLY A 31 -5.39 -16.81 0.18
C GLY A 31 -4.55 -17.10 1.41
N GLN A 32 -3.22 -17.12 1.30
CA GLN A 32 -2.36 -17.32 2.46
C GLN A 32 -2.22 -16.06 3.31
N LYS A 33 -2.11 -16.28 4.62
CA LYS A 33 -1.94 -15.23 5.62
C LYS A 33 -0.46 -14.95 5.85
N THR A 34 -0.10 -13.68 5.86
CA THR A 34 1.26 -13.22 6.15
C THR A 34 1.54 -13.24 7.66
N PRO A 35 2.81 -13.21 8.10
CA PRO A 35 3.16 -13.06 9.51
C PRO A 35 2.57 -11.79 10.16
N TYR A 36 2.38 -10.73 9.38
CA TYR A 36 1.72 -9.50 9.83
C TYR A 36 0.20 -9.67 10.03
N GLY A 37 -0.39 -10.76 9.50
CA GLY A 37 -1.81 -11.05 9.52
C GLY A 37 -2.58 -10.56 8.29
N ALA A 38 -1.91 -9.99 7.29
CA ALA A 38 -2.51 -9.67 6.00
C ALA A 38 -2.81 -10.93 5.19
N ILE A 39 -3.72 -10.86 4.22
CA ILE A 39 -4.00 -11.97 3.31
C ILE A 39 -3.57 -11.58 1.90
N ILE A 40 -2.85 -12.46 1.20
CA ILE A 40 -2.54 -12.28 -0.22
C ILE A 40 -3.84 -12.39 -1.02
N ILE A 41 -4.26 -11.31 -1.67
CA ILE A 41 -5.53 -11.26 -2.40
C ILE A 41 -5.36 -11.40 -3.92
N CYS A 42 -4.19 -11.07 -4.43
CA CYS A 42 -3.83 -11.25 -5.83
C CYS A 42 -2.32 -11.27 -5.99
N LYS A 43 -1.84 -11.94 -7.05
CA LYS A 43 -0.41 -12.03 -7.35
C LYS A 43 -0.19 -12.29 -8.83
N GLY A 44 0.71 -11.51 -9.43
CA GLY A 44 1.24 -11.77 -10.78
C GLY A 44 2.17 -12.99 -10.79
N SER A 45 2.27 -13.64 -11.94
CA SER A 45 3.13 -14.82 -12.13
C SER A 45 4.59 -14.49 -12.42
N ASP A 46 4.86 -13.31 -12.94
CA ASP A 46 6.21 -12.87 -13.32
C ASP A 46 7.00 -12.43 -12.08
N GLN A 47 8.10 -13.13 -11.80
CA GLN A 47 8.96 -12.81 -10.66
C GLN A 47 9.78 -11.53 -10.86
N LYS A 48 10.07 -11.17 -12.09
CA LYS A 48 10.90 -10.01 -12.43
C LYS A 48 10.08 -8.72 -12.58
N ASN A 49 8.91 -8.84 -13.18
CA ASN A 49 8.06 -7.69 -13.53
C ASN A 49 6.69 -7.75 -12.88
N GLY A 50 6.49 -8.67 -11.95
CA GLY A 50 5.21 -8.89 -11.30
C GLY A 50 5.02 -8.05 -10.04
N TRP A 51 3.83 -8.21 -9.50
CA TRP A 51 3.38 -7.54 -8.30
C TRP A 51 2.49 -8.49 -7.48
N PHE A 52 2.27 -8.15 -6.24
CA PHE A 52 1.29 -8.82 -5.41
C PHE A 52 0.53 -7.80 -4.56
N ALA A 53 -0.66 -8.18 -4.14
CA ALA A 53 -1.49 -7.34 -3.29
C ALA A 53 -1.96 -8.09 -2.06
N THR A 54 -2.06 -7.36 -0.96
CA THR A 54 -2.56 -7.89 0.31
C THR A 54 -3.74 -7.06 0.83
N LEU A 55 -4.66 -7.72 1.51
CA LEU A 55 -5.62 -7.07 2.39
C LEU A 55 -4.98 -6.90 3.76
N SER A 56 -4.80 -5.66 4.19
CA SER A 56 -4.26 -5.34 5.52
C SER A 56 -5.24 -5.72 6.64
N PRO A 57 -4.77 -6.29 7.77
CA PRO A 57 -5.62 -6.53 8.94
C PRO A 57 -6.02 -5.25 9.68
N LYS A 58 -5.46 -4.11 9.28
CA LYS A 58 -5.72 -2.80 9.91
C LYS A 58 -6.25 -1.80 8.91
N THR A 59 -7.14 -0.95 9.37
CA THR A 59 -7.67 0.18 8.61
C THR A 59 -7.53 1.49 9.38
N GLY A 60 -7.47 2.59 8.65
CA GLY A 60 -7.53 3.94 9.21
C GLY A 60 -8.95 4.50 9.33
N GLY A 61 -9.94 3.77 8.82
CA GLY A 61 -11.35 4.15 8.86
C GLY A 61 -12.17 3.32 9.84
N ASN A 62 -13.44 3.14 9.52
CA ASN A 62 -14.35 2.35 10.34
C ASN A 62 -14.05 0.85 10.22
N ILE A 63 -13.78 0.18 11.34
CA ILE A 63 -13.40 -1.25 11.37
C ILE A 63 -14.46 -2.22 10.83
N LYS A 64 -15.72 -1.78 10.77
CA LYS A 64 -16.84 -2.57 10.24
C LYS A 64 -17.13 -2.31 8.77
N LYS A 65 -16.55 -1.25 8.20
CA LYS A 65 -16.83 -0.82 6.82
C LYS A 65 -15.57 -0.76 5.96
N ASP A 66 -14.50 -0.16 6.50
CA ASP A 66 -13.32 0.20 5.72
C ASP A 66 -12.27 -0.89 5.71
N PHE A 67 -11.36 -0.78 4.76
CA PHE A 67 -10.28 -1.72 4.55
C PHE A 67 -9.13 -1.05 3.81
N THR A 68 -7.98 -1.70 3.79
CA THR A 68 -6.80 -1.19 3.09
C THR A 68 -6.19 -2.33 2.27
N ILE A 69 -6.02 -2.10 0.98
CA ILE A 69 -5.23 -2.94 0.09
C ILE A 69 -3.82 -2.36 0.01
N GLN A 70 -2.82 -3.23 0.09
CA GLN A 70 -1.43 -2.85 -0.16
C GLN A 70 -0.97 -3.52 -1.46
N ILE A 71 -0.32 -2.77 -2.33
CA ILE A 71 0.24 -3.26 -3.58
C ILE A 71 1.75 -3.10 -3.53
N MET A 72 2.45 -4.18 -3.80
CA MET A 72 3.90 -4.28 -3.77
C MET A 72 4.42 -4.88 -5.09
N PRO A 73 5.52 -4.39 -5.66
CA PRO A 73 6.22 -5.14 -6.69
C PRO A 73 6.81 -6.43 -6.11
N ILE A 74 6.94 -7.49 -6.91
CA ILE A 74 7.61 -8.72 -6.47
C ILE A 74 9.12 -8.48 -6.30
N PRO A 75 9.82 -7.84 -7.26
CA PRO A 75 11.21 -7.46 -7.03
C PRO A 75 11.32 -6.39 -5.95
N HIS A 76 12.40 -6.47 -5.17
CA HIS A 76 12.68 -5.50 -4.12
C HIS A 76 13.13 -4.18 -4.74
N ILE A 77 12.28 -3.19 -4.67
CA ILE A 77 12.61 -1.80 -4.97
C ILE A 77 12.20 -0.93 -3.78
N ASN A 78 12.94 0.14 -3.55
CA ASN A 78 12.76 0.97 -2.36
C ASN A 78 11.88 2.18 -2.63
N HIS A 79 11.95 2.72 -3.84
CA HIS A 79 11.31 3.98 -4.17
C HIS A 79 10.58 3.92 -5.50
N ILE A 80 9.51 4.69 -5.62
CA ILE A 80 8.68 4.73 -6.84
C ILE A 80 9.47 5.16 -8.09
N SER A 81 10.50 6.00 -7.94
CA SER A 81 11.36 6.41 -9.06
C SER A 81 12.14 5.25 -9.68
N GLU A 82 12.37 4.17 -8.94
CA GLU A 82 13.06 2.99 -9.45
C GLU A 82 12.20 2.19 -10.46
N LEU A 83 10.88 2.36 -10.40
CA LEU A 83 9.98 1.78 -11.42
C LEU A 83 10.31 2.30 -12.82
N GLY A 84 10.79 3.54 -12.93
CA GLY A 84 11.13 4.15 -14.21
C GLY A 84 12.30 3.49 -14.94
N SER A 85 13.12 2.70 -14.26
CA SER A 85 14.22 1.93 -14.85
C SER A 85 13.79 0.58 -15.43
N ASN A 86 12.56 0.14 -15.15
CA ASN A 86 11.98 -1.09 -15.68
C ASN A 86 10.55 -0.81 -16.19
N GLU A 87 10.44 -0.53 -17.48
CA GLU A 87 9.17 -0.14 -18.12
C GLU A 87 8.09 -1.20 -17.99
N GLU A 88 8.43 -2.48 -18.09
CA GLU A 88 7.47 -3.57 -17.98
C GLU A 88 6.93 -3.70 -16.55
N LEU A 89 7.79 -3.59 -15.54
CA LEU A 89 7.36 -3.55 -14.14
C LEU A 89 6.47 -2.34 -13.87
N ALA A 90 6.82 -1.17 -14.40
CA ALA A 90 6.04 0.06 -14.23
C ALA A 90 4.63 -0.07 -14.84
N LYS A 91 4.51 -0.65 -16.03
CA LYS A 91 3.23 -0.94 -16.70
C LYS A 91 2.39 -1.91 -15.87
N ASN A 92 2.99 -3.02 -15.45
CA ASN A 92 2.30 -4.04 -14.66
C ASN A 92 1.86 -3.50 -13.31
N TYR A 93 2.67 -2.65 -12.69
CA TYR A 93 2.34 -2.02 -11.42
C TYR A 93 1.20 -1.00 -11.57
N GLY A 94 1.18 -0.22 -12.64
CA GLY A 94 0.07 0.68 -12.99
C GLY A 94 -1.24 -0.08 -13.24
N LEU A 95 -1.18 -1.24 -13.90
CA LEU A 95 -2.33 -2.12 -14.09
C LEU A 95 -2.87 -2.66 -12.75
N ALA A 96 -1.97 -3.06 -11.84
CA ALA A 96 -2.33 -3.51 -10.50
C ALA A 96 -3.12 -2.46 -9.72
N PHE A 97 -2.70 -1.19 -9.83
CA PHE A 97 -3.43 -0.05 -9.25
C PHE A 97 -4.84 0.06 -9.79
N SER A 98 -4.97 0.02 -11.10
CA SER A 98 -6.27 0.12 -11.78
C SER A 98 -7.21 -1.01 -11.36
N GLN A 99 -6.71 -2.24 -11.29
CA GLN A 99 -7.48 -3.40 -10.87
C GLN A 99 -7.92 -3.31 -9.41
N ALA A 100 -7.03 -2.92 -8.50
CA ALA A 100 -7.35 -2.74 -7.10
C ALA A 100 -8.36 -1.61 -6.86
N GLY A 101 -8.20 -0.48 -7.55
CA GLY A 101 -9.16 0.62 -7.51
C GLY A 101 -10.56 0.19 -7.99
N LYS A 102 -10.62 -0.57 -9.09
CA LYS A 102 -11.87 -1.14 -9.61
C LYS A 102 -12.52 -2.10 -8.61
N ALA A 103 -11.71 -2.94 -7.95
CA ALA A 103 -12.21 -3.88 -6.93
C ALA A 103 -12.80 -3.15 -5.72
N ILE A 104 -12.12 -2.11 -5.22
CA ILE A 104 -12.62 -1.26 -4.13
C ILE A 104 -13.95 -0.62 -4.53
N THR A 105 -13.99 -0.01 -5.71
CA THR A 105 -15.21 0.63 -6.24
C THR A 105 -16.38 -0.33 -6.32
N LYS A 106 -16.12 -1.56 -6.82
CA LYS A 106 -17.15 -2.60 -6.90
C LYS A 106 -17.70 -2.97 -5.53
N ILE A 107 -16.83 -3.19 -4.53
CA ILE A 107 -17.27 -3.50 -3.17
C ILE A 107 -18.10 -2.36 -2.58
N MET A 108 -17.67 -1.11 -2.73
CA MET A 108 -18.41 0.05 -2.23
C MET A 108 -19.80 0.17 -2.85
N ARG A 109 -19.92 -0.05 -4.17
CA ARG A 109 -21.20 -0.03 -4.86
C ARG A 109 -22.15 -1.14 -4.38
N GLU A 110 -21.64 -2.36 -4.23
CA GLU A 110 -22.44 -3.48 -3.74
C GLU A 110 -22.89 -3.30 -2.28
N GLU A 111 -22.16 -2.53 -1.50
CA GLU A 111 -22.51 -2.19 -0.12
C GLU A 111 -23.39 -0.92 -0.01
N ASN A 112 -23.87 -0.38 -1.13
CA ASN A 112 -24.62 0.86 -1.18
C ASN A 112 -23.93 2.01 -0.41
N ARG A 113 -22.63 2.01 -0.39
CA ARG A 113 -21.86 3.10 0.18
C ARG A 113 -21.93 4.27 -0.79
N HIS A 114 -22.54 5.34 -0.31
CA HIS A 114 -23.02 6.43 -1.15
C HIS A 114 -21.93 7.10 -1.95
N LEU A 115 -22.09 6.89 -3.19
CA LEU A 115 -21.41 7.50 -4.28
C LEU A 115 -22.39 8.50 -4.88
N GLU A 116 -22.83 9.49 -4.10
CA GLU A 116 -23.70 10.56 -4.62
C GLU A 116 -23.07 11.29 -5.79
N ASN A 117 -21.72 11.19 -5.88
CA ASN A 117 -20.96 11.52 -7.07
C ASN A 117 -19.91 10.44 -7.26
N GLU A 118 -19.80 9.83 -8.41
CA GLU A 118 -18.78 8.83 -8.76
C GLU A 118 -17.34 9.32 -8.49
N GLU A 119 -17.12 10.61 -8.49
CA GLU A 119 -15.86 11.26 -8.16
C GLU A 119 -15.39 11.05 -6.71
N LYS A 120 -16.27 10.63 -5.79
CA LYS A 120 -15.92 10.40 -4.38
C LYS A 120 -15.54 8.96 -4.06
N VAL A 121 -15.56 8.07 -5.04
CA VAL A 121 -15.58 6.62 -4.84
C VAL A 121 -14.28 6.06 -4.33
N VAL A 122 -13.15 6.52 -4.81
CA VAL A 122 -11.83 6.09 -4.37
C VAL A 122 -10.89 7.27 -4.39
N ARG A 123 -10.40 7.65 -3.23
CA ARG A 123 -9.22 8.48 -3.17
C ARG A 123 -8.02 7.57 -2.93
N ILE A 124 -7.09 7.62 -3.85
CA ILE A 124 -5.84 6.88 -3.76
C ILE A 124 -4.88 7.74 -2.95
N GLY A 125 -4.55 7.28 -1.76
CA GLY A 125 -3.43 7.80 -1.02
C GLY A 125 -2.18 7.06 -1.50
N MET A 126 -1.30 7.73 -2.21
CA MET A 126 0.05 7.22 -2.42
C MET A 126 0.87 7.50 -1.16
N TYR A 127 1.23 6.45 -0.48
CA TYR A 127 2.11 6.53 0.65
C TYR A 127 3.35 5.68 0.38
N GLY A 128 4.36 6.35 -0.15
CA GLY A 128 5.71 5.81 -0.22
C GLY A 128 6.45 6.27 1.03
N LYS A 129 6.53 5.42 2.04
CA LYS A 129 7.34 5.71 3.20
C LYS A 129 8.67 5.02 3.06
N SER A 130 9.73 5.78 2.98
CA SER A 130 11.02 5.28 3.39
C SER A 130 11.43 5.98 4.69
N LYS A 131 11.04 5.43 5.82
CA LYS A 131 11.76 5.72 7.08
C LYS A 131 13.17 5.13 7.04
N HIS A 132 13.36 4.10 6.21
CA HIS A 132 14.61 3.41 6.00
C HIS A 132 14.87 3.33 4.50
N PRO A 133 16.10 3.65 4.03
CA PRO A 133 16.46 3.56 2.62
C PRO A 133 16.38 2.12 2.06
N GLU A 134 15.94 1.17 2.87
CA GLU A 134 15.85 -0.24 2.55
C GLU A 134 14.42 -0.80 2.61
N GLU A 135 13.41 0.05 2.81
CA GLU A 135 12.02 -0.38 2.87
C GLU A 135 11.53 -0.77 1.47
N HIS A 136 10.90 -1.92 1.34
CA HIS A 136 10.30 -2.37 0.10
C HIS A 136 9.11 -1.49 -0.28
N LEU A 137 9.07 -1.02 -1.51
CA LEU A 137 7.99 -0.16 -2.02
C LEU A 137 6.64 -0.83 -1.80
N HIS A 138 5.74 -0.13 -1.15
CA HIS A 138 4.36 -0.55 -1.02
C HIS A 138 3.44 0.66 -1.08
N ILE A 139 2.34 0.52 -1.78
CA ILE A 139 1.34 1.56 -1.91
C ILE A 139 0.02 1.07 -1.36
N LYS A 140 -0.65 1.93 -0.61
CA LYS A 140 -1.91 1.63 0.05
C LYS A 140 -3.06 2.27 -0.71
N LEU A 141 -4.10 1.47 -0.99
CA LEU A 141 -5.37 1.91 -1.53
C LEU A 141 -6.46 1.60 -0.51
N PHE A 142 -7.37 2.53 -0.36
CA PHE A 142 -8.47 2.40 0.59
C PHE A 142 -9.69 3.21 0.12
N PRO A 143 -10.91 2.79 0.49
CA PRO A 143 -12.10 3.61 0.31
C PRO A 143 -11.98 4.86 1.19
N TRP A 144 -12.14 6.03 0.59
CA TRP A 144 -12.06 7.29 1.34
C TRP A 144 -13.45 7.81 1.65
N GLU A 145 -13.86 7.58 2.88
CA GLU A 145 -14.94 8.34 3.52
C GLU A 145 -14.32 9.05 4.75
N HIS A 146 -14.61 10.32 4.94
CA HIS A 146 -14.08 11.03 6.10
C HIS A 146 -14.78 10.62 7.39
N PRO A 147 -14.05 10.53 8.51
CA PRO A 147 -12.60 10.63 8.67
C PRO A 147 -11.88 9.31 8.35
N TYR A 148 -10.71 9.38 7.74
CA TYR A 148 -9.84 8.23 7.49
C TYR A 148 -8.40 8.52 7.92
N VAL A 149 -7.78 7.58 8.63
CA VAL A 149 -6.41 7.69 9.13
C VAL A 149 -5.46 6.96 8.19
N VAL A 150 -4.53 7.68 7.61
CA VAL A 150 -3.36 7.12 6.91
C VAL A 150 -2.16 7.04 7.87
N ASP A 151 -1.10 6.32 7.49
CA ASP A 151 0.07 6.14 8.38
C ASP A 151 0.78 7.44 8.78
N SER A 152 0.58 8.48 8.01
CA SER A 152 1.12 9.82 8.26
C SER A 152 0.13 10.80 8.87
N THR A 153 -1.03 10.33 9.33
CA THR A 153 -2.00 11.19 10.02
C THR A 153 -1.63 11.30 11.50
N TYR A 154 -1.72 12.50 12.01
CA TYR A 154 -1.29 12.85 13.36
C TYR A 154 -2.37 13.62 14.07
N GLU A 155 -2.55 13.36 15.36
CA GLU A 155 -3.59 14.00 16.19
C GLU A 155 -3.10 15.33 16.78
N ASN A 156 -1.91 15.31 17.33
CA ASN A 156 -1.36 16.45 18.04
C ASN A 156 -0.19 17.07 17.30
N LYS A 157 -0.12 18.38 17.38
CA LYS A 157 0.96 19.19 16.82
C LYS A 157 1.56 20.01 17.94
N GLU A 158 2.82 19.76 18.24
CA GLU A 158 3.61 20.56 19.16
C GLU A 158 4.70 21.24 18.35
N ILE A 159 4.81 22.55 18.50
CA ILE A 159 5.94 23.31 17.95
C ILE A 159 7.12 23.06 18.88
N GLN A 160 8.21 22.55 18.32
CA GLN A 160 9.48 22.37 19.02
C GLN A 160 10.55 23.18 18.28
N VAL A 161 11.57 23.58 19.00
CA VAL A 161 12.71 24.31 18.47
C VAL A 161 13.92 23.39 18.62
N ASP A 162 14.71 23.23 17.57
CA ASP A 162 15.95 22.47 17.61
C ASP A 162 17.13 23.30 18.16
N GLU A 163 18.32 22.70 18.20
CA GLU A 163 19.53 23.38 18.70
C GLU A 163 20.00 24.51 17.78
N GLU A 164 19.51 24.58 16.55
CA GLU A 164 19.80 25.61 15.56
C GLU A 164 18.69 26.68 15.48
N GLU A 165 17.78 26.69 16.46
CA GLU A 165 16.64 27.61 16.56
C GLU A 165 15.60 27.45 15.43
N ASN A 166 15.59 26.32 14.68
CA ASN A 166 14.58 26.06 13.71
C ASN A 166 13.31 25.54 14.38
N GLU A 167 12.16 26.10 14.00
CA GLU A 167 10.87 25.61 14.42
C GLU A 167 10.44 24.40 13.59
N PHE A 168 10.03 23.33 14.26
CA PHE A 168 9.43 22.18 13.62
C PHE A 168 8.20 21.69 14.39
N VAL A 169 7.31 21.02 13.67
CA VAL A 169 6.07 20.48 14.24
C VAL A 169 6.29 19.01 14.59
N LYS A 170 6.33 18.71 15.89
CA LYS A 170 6.24 17.32 16.35
C LYS A 170 4.80 16.86 16.32
N MET A 171 4.58 15.72 15.71
CA MET A 171 3.25 15.16 15.48
C MET A 171 3.15 13.77 16.09
N THR A 172 2.07 13.51 16.84
CA THR A 172 1.77 12.19 17.41
C THR A 172 0.98 11.35 16.41
N PRO A 173 1.51 10.19 15.96
CA PRO A 173 0.81 9.35 15.00
C PRO A 173 -0.50 8.78 15.54
N VAL A 174 -1.55 8.84 14.74
CA VAL A 174 -2.82 8.15 15.03
C VAL A 174 -2.67 6.67 14.71
N LYS A 175 -3.02 5.80 15.65
CA LYS A 175 -2.94 4.34 15.48
C LYS A 175 -4.12 3.83 14.68
N LYS A 176 -3.83 3.01 13.66
CA LYS A 176 -4.84 2.26 12.93
C LYS A 176 -5.46 1.17 13.81
N ALA A 177 -6.75 0.96 13.62
CA ALA A 177 -7.50 -0.09 14.30
C ALA A 177 -7.49 -1.41 13.49
N ILE A 178 -7.63 -2.53 14.21
CA ILE A 178 -7.79 -3.86 13.60
C ILE A 178 -9.20 -3.96 13.03
N ILE A 179 -9.32 -4.45 11.81
CA ILE A 179 -10.61 -4.70 11.16
C ILE A 179 -11.34 -5.81 11.91
N ASP A 180 -12.65 -5.67 12.06
CA ASP A 180 -13.51 -6.75 12.55
C ASP A 180 -13.25 -8.05 11.78
N GLU A 181 -13.09 -9.18 12.49
CA GLU A 181 -12.67 -10.45 11.89
C GLU A 181 -13.66 -10.95 10.83
N LYS A 182 -14.95 -10.83 11.10
CA LYS A 182 -16.00 -11.24 10.14
C LYS A 182 -15.92 -10.39 8.87
N ARG A 183 -15.71 -9.10 9.05
CA ARG A 183 -15.50 -8.15 7.95
C ARG A 183 -14.24 -8.48 7.16
N PHE A 184 -13.15 -8.77 7.84
CA PHE A 184 -11.87 -9.09 7.21
C PHE A 184 -11.96 -10.33 6.33
N ASN A 185 -12.56 -11.40 6.83
CA ASN A 185 -12.73 -12.66 6.10
C ASN A 185 -13.65 -12.48 4.88
N TYR A 186 -14.76 -11.78 5.03
CA TYR A 186 -15.65 -11.42 3.93
C TYR A 186 -14.93 -10.65 2.82
N LEU A 187 -14.17 -9.63 3.20
CA LEU A 187 -13.42 -8.82 2.23
C LEU A 187 -12.33 -9.61 1.53
N ALA A 188 -11.61 -10.48 2.25
CA ALA A 188 -10.57 -11.33 1.67
C ALA A 188 -11.14 -12.22 0.58
N GLU A 189 -12.22 -12.96 0.88
CA GLU A 189 -12.89 -13.82 -0.10
C GLU A 189 -13.37 -13.03 -1.31
N LYS A 190 -14.03 -11.91 -1.06
CA LYS A 190 -14.59 -11.08 -2.12
C LYS A 190 -13.52 -10.48 -3.03
N LEU A 191 -12.45 -9.93 -2.44
CA LEU A 191 -11.34 -9.36 -3.21
C LEU A 191 -10.62 -10.40 -4.05
N ILE A 192 -10.37 -11.60 -3.50
CA ILE A 192 -9.79 -12.71 -4.25
C ILE A 192 -10.66 -13.06 -5.46
N ASN A 193 -11.98 -13.11 -5.29
CA ASN A 193 -12.90 -13.44 -6.38
C ASN A 193 -13.02 -12.34 -7.44
N ILE A 194 -12.85 -11.08 -7.07
CA ILE A 194 -12.90 -9.95 -8.03
C ILE A 194 -11.59 -9.82 -8.81
N LEU A 195 -10.46 -10.15 -8.19
CA LEU A 195 -9.12 -9.94 -8.73
C LEU A 195 -8.55 -11.17 -9.47
N LYS A 196 -9.25 -12.29 -9.50
CA LYS A 196 -8.96 -13.43 -10.38
C LYS A 196 -9.14 -13.04 -11.84
#